data_d74095c434e3a30824958c99cd36661e
#
_entry.id   d74095c434e3a30824958c99cd36661e
#
_cell.length_a   1.000
_cell.length_b   1.000
_cell.length_c   1.000
_cell.angle_alpha   90.00
_cell.angle_beta   90.00
_cell.angle_gamma   90.00
#
_symmetry.space_group_name_H-M   'P 1'
#
loop_
_entity.id
_entity.type
_entity.pdbx_description
1 polymer ?
#
loop_
_entity_poly.entity_id
_entity_poly.type
_entity_poly.pdbx_seq_one_letter_code
_entity_poly.pdbx_strand_id
1 'polypeptide(L)'
;ISFEWYQWVWYWEQTDMQLKKLGRWCGAAETVGSGHTYYVLNSKGNILASSSVSHQTSYELNETEQIRKEFDHNVKEIIGDYNDATLQQHI
;
A
#
# COMPACT_ATOMS: atom_id res chain seq x y z
N ILE A 1 14.01 -6.22 5.87
CA ILE A 1 12.71 -5.68 6.33
C ILE A 1 11.61 -6.56 5.78
N SER A 2 10.73 -7.00 6.66
CA SER A 2 9.59 -7.82 6.24
C SER A 2 8.28 -7.07 6.46
N PHE A 3 7.36 -7.27 5.54
CA PHE A 3 6.01 -6.72 5.61
C PHE A 3 5.02 -7.88 5.64
N GLU A 4 3.87 -7.63 6.26
CA GLU A 4 2.78 -8.57 6.25
C GLU A 4 1.78 -8.21 5.16
N TRP A 5 1.09 -9.23 4.66
CA TRP A 5 0.07 -9.02 3.63
C TRP A 5 -0.99 -8.03 4.11
N TYR A 6 -1.27 -7.04 3.27
CA TYR A 6 -2.30 -6.01 3.49
C TYR A 6 -1.99 -5.08 4.67
N GLN A 7 -0.72 -5.03 5.08
CA GLN A 7 -0.25 -4.14 6.14
C GLN A 7 -0.36 -2.69 5.70
N TRP A 8 -0.68 -1.80 6.64
CA TRP A 8 -0.60 -0.37 6.40
C TRP A 8 0.85 0.05 6.30
N VAL A 9 1.16 0.80 5.23
CA VAL A 9 2.52 1.28 4.99
C VAL A 9 2.49 2.71 4.49
N TRP A 10 3.62 3.38 4.62
CA TRP A 10 3.91 4.59 3.86
C TRP A 10 4.62 4.20 2.59
N TYR A 11 4.32 4.89 1.50
CA TYR A 11 5.05 4.70 0.25
C TYR A 11 5.26 6.04 -0.44
N TRP A 12 6.22 6.08 -1.32
CA TRP A 12 6.53 7.25 -2.14
C TRP A 12 6.46 6.86 -3.60
N GLU A 13 5.89 7.75 -4.41
CA GLU A 13 5.91 7.58 -5.85
C GLU A 13 7.19 8.21 -6.41
N GLN A 14 7.73 7.62 -7.48
CA GLN A 14 8.97 8.12 -8.08
C GLN A 14 8.82 9.56 -8.58
N THR A 15 7.63 9.93 -8.99
CA THR A 15 7.33 11.27 -9.49
C THR A 15 7.14 12.30 -8.36
N ASP A 16 7.03 11.86 -7.11
CA ASP A 16 6.81 12.72 -5.96
C ASP A 16 7.41 12.10 -4.70
N MET A 17 8.75 12.15 -4.63
CA MET A 17 9.48 11.54 -3.52
C MET A 17 9.43 12.33 -2.23
N GLN A 18 8.85 13.53 -2.23
CA GLN A 18 8.76 14.36 -1.03
C GLN A 18 7.50 14.09 -0.22
N LEU A 19 6.49 13.54 -0.85
CA LEU A 19 5.20 13.30 -0.20
C LEU A 19 5.02 11.81 0.07
N LYS A 20 4.98 11.44 1.34
CA LYS A 20 4.64 10.09 1.72
C LYS A 20 3.13 9.89 1.65
N LYS A 21 2.72 8.75 1.16
CA LYS A 21 1.32 8.40 0.95
C LYS A 21 0.98 7.14 1.70
N LEU A 22 -0.28 7.06 2.11
CA LEU A 22 -0.80 5.88 2.80
C LEU A 22 -1.17 4.81 1.78
N GLY A 23 -0.79 3.58 2.07
CA GLY A 23 -1.14 2.44 1.24
C GLY A 23 -1.20 1.14 2.00
N ARG A 24 -1.57 0.09 1.28
CA ARG A 24 -1.59 -1.28 1.79
C ARG A 24 -0.54 -2.10 1.05
N TRP A 25 0.29 -2.83 1.78
CA TRP A 25 1.31 -3.67 1.18
C TRP A 25 0.69 -4.90 0.52
N CYS A 26 0.96 -5.12 -0.74
CA CYS A 26 0.36 -6.19 -1.55
C CYS A 26 1.39 -7.14 -2.14
N GLY A 27 2.53 -7.26 -1.52
CA GLY A 27 3.52 -8.26 -1.91
C GLY A 27 4.79 -7.68 -2.51
N ALA A 28 5.77 -8.54 -2.64
CA ALA A 28 7.02 -8.19 -3.28
C ALA A 28 6.88 -8.37 -4.79
N ALA A 29 7.36 -7.40 -5.55
CA ALA A 29 7.43 -7.50 -6.99
C ALA A 29 8.76 -8.14 -7.38
N GLU A 30 8.71 -9.08 -8.30
CA GLU A 30 9.93 -9.59 -8.87
C GLU A 30 10.48 -8.56 -9.83
N THR A 31 11.69 -8.09 -9.56
CA THR A 31 12.35 -7.14 -10.44
C THR A 31 13.59 -7.77 -11.01
N VAL A 32 13.82 -7.50 -12.27
CA VAL A 32 15.08 -7.83 -12.92
C VAL A 32 16.03 -6.70 -12.55
N GLY A 33 16.99 -6.99 -11.69
CA GLY A 33 17.97 -6.02 -11.23
C GLY A 33 18.11 -5.97 -9.73
N SER A 34 18.83 -4.97 -9.24
CA SER A 34 19.26 -4.86 -7.87
C SER A 34 18.36 -3.95 -7.06
N GLY A 35 17.16 -4.30 -6.79
CA GLY A 35 16.31 -3.46 -5.96
C GLY A 35 15.13 -4.20 -5.40
N HIS A 36 14.67 -3.76 -4.24
CA HIS A 36 13.45 -4.28 -3.66
C HIS A 36 12.29 -3.39 -4.13
N THR A 37 11.40 -3.99 -4.89
CA THR A 37 10.18 -3.32 -5.33
C THR A 37 8.99 -4.06 -4.74
N TYR A 38 8.02 -3.30 -4.31
CA TYR A 38 6.82 -3.84 -3.66
C TYR A 38 5.57 -3.36 -4.38
N TYR A 39 4.53 -4.16 -4.33
CA TYR A 39 3.21 -3.72 -4.78
C TYR A 39 2.48 -3.06 -3.62
N VAL A 40 1.86 -1.93 -3.88
CA VAL A 40 1.12 -1.16 -2.88
C VAL A 40 -0.23 -0.75 -3.46
N LEU A 41 -1.28 -0.99 -2.71
CA LEU A 41 -2.63 -0.53 -3.05
C LEU A 41 -2.78 0.91 -2.54
N ASN A 42 -3.18 1.82 -3.43
CA ASN A 42 -3.40 3.20 -3.05
C ASN A 42 -4.88 3.50 -2.79
N SER A 43 -5.17 4.71 -2.33
CA SER A 43 -6.53 5.14 -1.97
C SER A 43 -7.48 5.23 -3.16
N LYS A 44 -6.96 5.19 -4.38
CA LYS A 44 -7.76 5.21 -5.60
C LYS A 44 -8.06 3.81 -6.11
N GLY A 45 -7.68 2.78 -5.37
CA GLY A 45 -7.93 1.39 -5.74
C GLY A 45 -6.97 0.84 -6.78
N ASN A 46 -5.85 1.51 -7.01
CA ASN A 46 -4.84 1.06 -7.96
C ASN A 46 -3.69 0.38 -7.24
N ILE A 47 -3.11 -0.64 -7.86
CA ILE A 47 -1.91 -1.30 -7.35
C ILE A 47 -0.72 -0.74 -8.10
N LEU A 48 0.21 -0.18 -7.34
CA LEU A 48 1.41 0.47 -7.86
C LEU A 48 2.64 -0.30 -7.43
N ALA A 49 3.69 -0.22 -8.22
CA ALA A 49 5.01 -0.71 -7.82
C ALA A 49 5.79 0.44 -7.22
N SER A 50 6.38 0.22 -6.04
CA SER A 50 7.21 1.22 -5.38
C SER A 50 8.43 0.57 -4.77
N SER A 51 9.57 1.22 -4.91
CA SER A 51 10.82 0.81 -4.25
C SER A 51 11.03 1.53 -2.92
N SER A 52 10.16 2.49 -2.59
CA SER A 52 10.25 3.28 -1.37
C SER A 52 9.02 3.03 -0.52
N VAL A 53 9.12 2.07 0.39
CA VAL A 53 8.03 1.66 1.28
C VAL A 53 8.59 1.55 2.69
N SER A 54 7.86 2.06 3.66
CA SER A 54 8.24 1.95 5.06
C SER A 54 7.07 1.60 5.96
N HIS A 55 7.40 1.02 7.12
CA HIS A 55 6.41 0.74 8.15
C HIS A 55 5.89 2.03 8.77
N GLN A 56 4.67 1.98 9.27
CA GLN A 56 4.16 3.03 10.15
C GLN A 56 4.53 2.69 11.59
N THR A 57 4.91 3.70 12.35
CA THR A 57 5.12 3.53 13.79
C THR A 57 3.79 3.39 14.51
N SER A 58 3.82 2.93 15.77
CA SER A 58 2.60 2.86 16.59
C SER A 58 1.94 4.23 16.75
N TYR A 59 2.75 5.28 16.89
CA TYR A 59 2.26 6.65 16.96
C TYR A 59 1.56 7.04 15.66
N GLU A 60 2.18 6.76 14.52
CA GLU A 60 1.61 7.07 13.22
C GLU A 60 0.30 6.31 12.98
N LEU A 61 0.21 5.06 13.43
CA LEU A 61 -1.02 4.29 13.31
C LEU A 61 -2.17 4.95 14.10
N ASN A 62 -1.89 5.49 15.27
CA ASN A 62 -2.91 6.23 16.02
C ASN A 62 -3.33 7.51 15.30
N GLU A 63 -2.36 8.26 14.79
CA GLU A 63 -2.63 9.52 14.10
C GLU A 63 -3.37 9.34 12.78
N THR A 64 -3.22 8.19 12.14
CA THR A 64 -3.84 7.94 10.83
C THR A 64 -5.14 7.16 10.91
N GLU A 65 -5.70 6.94 12.09
CA GLU A 65 -6.90 6.09 12.24
C GLU A 65 -8.05 6.54 11.33
N GLN A 66 -8.36 7.83 11.32
CA GLN A 66 -9.45 8.35 10.51
C GLN A 66 -9.14 8.24 9.02
N ILE A 67 -7.91 8.55 8.64
CA ILE A 67 -7.47 8.47 7.25
C ILE A 67 -7.52 7.03 6.77
N ARG A 68 -7.15 6.07 7.63
CA ARG A 68 -7.21 4.65 7.28
C ARG A 68 -8.65 4.17 7.06
N LYS A 69 -9.58 4.64 7.88
CA LYS A 69 -11.01 4.30 7.70
C LYS A 69 -11.54 4.86 6.38
N GLU A 70 -11.18 6.09 6.05
CA GLU A 70 -11.57 6.70 4.78
C GLU A 70 -10.95 5.98 3.60
N PHE A 71 -9.69 5.58 3.72
CA PHE A 71 -8.99 4.81 2.69
C PHE A 71 -9.75 3.51 2.39
N ASP A 72 -10.05 2.73 3.42
CA ASP A 72 -10.73 1.46 3.26
C ASP A 72 -12.14 1.64 2.68
N HIS A 73 -12.85 2.67 3.12
CA HIS A 73 -14.17 2.99 2.58
C HIS A 73 -14.09 3.33 1.10
N ASN A 74 -13.15 4.18 0.72
CA ASN A 74 -12.98 4.59 -0.68
C ASN A 74 -12.58 3.43 -1.58
N VAL A 75 -11.67 2.58 -1.12
CA VAL A 75 -11.25 1.41 -1.88
C VAL A 75 -12.42 0.45 -2.07
N LYS A 76 -13.22 0.23 -1.04
CA LYS A 76 -14.39 -0.64 -1.11
C LYS A 76 -15.42 -0.09 -2.12
N GLU A 77 -15.61 1.22 -2.16
CA GLU A 77 -16.52 1.86 -3.11
C GLU A 77 -16.06 1.68 -4.56
N ILE A 78 -14.73 1.69 -4.77
CA ILE A 78 -14.16 1.62 -6.13
C ILE A 78 -14.09 0.17 -6.61
N ILE A 79 -13.58 -0.74 -5.78
CA ILE A 79 -13.29 -2.13 -6.16
C ILE A 79 -14.48 -3.04 -5.83
N GLY A 80 -15.32 -2.64 -4.88
CA GLY A 80 -16.40 -3.46 -4.36
C GLY A 80 -15.94 -4.35 -3.22
N ASP A 81 -16.76 -5.33 -2.85
CA ASP A 81 -16.37 -6.28 -1.82
C ASP A 81 -15.31 -7.23 -2.37
N TYR A 82 -14.18 -7.26 -1.72
CA TYR A 82 -13.09 -8.13 -2.10
C TYR A 82 -12.47 -8.75 -0.84
N ASN A 83 -11.75 -9.84 -1.05
CA ASN A 83 -10.93 -10.46 -0.01
C ASN A 83 -9.49 -10.56 -0.49
N ASP A 84 -8.61 -11.05 0.36
CA ASP A 84 -7.19 -11.13 0.04
C ASP A 84 -6.93 -11.96 -1.22
N ALA A 85 -7.65 -13.05 -1.39
CA ALA A 85 -7.50 -13.90 -2.58
C ALA A 85 -7.90 -13.16 -3.85
N THR A 86 -9.00 -12.41 -3.80
CA THR A 86 -9.46 -11.60 -4.94
C THR A 86 -8.44 -10.53 -5.28
N LEU A 87 -7.92 -9.86 -4.27
CA LEU A 87 -6.92 -8.80 -4.47
C LEU A 87 -5.63 -9.37 -5.05
N GLN A 88 -5.21 -10.54 -4.62
CA GLN A 88 -4.02 -11.21 -5.15
C GLN A 88 -4.14 -11.53 -6.63
N GLN A 89 -5.34 -11.79 -7.13
CA GLN A 89 -5.56 -12.07 -8.54
C GLN A 89 -5.32 -10.85 -9.43
N HIS A 90 -5.35 -9.65 -8.86
CA HIS A 90 -5.09 -8.41 -9.61
C HIS A 90 -3.60 -8.08 -9.69
N ILE A 91 -2.77 -8.81 -9.00
CA ILE A 91 -1.32 -8.64 -9.01
C ILE A 91 -0.70 -9.64 -9.96
#